data_fa6e5d39f892bd73b79fa82b904b93e0
#
_entry.id   fa6e5d39f892bd73b79fa82b904b93e0
#
_cell.length_a   1.000
_cell.length_b   1.000
_cell.length_c   1.000
_cell.angle_alpha   90.00
_cell.angle_beta   90.00
_cell.angle_gamma   90.00
#
_symmetry.space_group_name_H-M   'P 1'
#
loop_
_entity.id
_entity.type
_entity.pdbx_description
1 polymer ?
#
loop_
_entity_poly.entity_id
_entity_poly.type
_entity_poly.pdbx_seq_one_letter_code
_entity_poly.pdbx_strand_id
1 'polypeptide(L)'
;MKKKIIMMVTDNPDDKRLAIGALQKNNNVNAVMVARDGTEALDYLFGTGIYTDRDESKKPKVILLDLNLHKMDGLEVLRHLRKNERKKLLPVVAFSSSEDERDLTECYRLGANSYIRRPLGSIQFDEVINHLVQYWIFFNESPS
;
A
#
# COMPACT_ATOMS: atom_id res chain seq x y z
N MET A 1 14.14 6.04 -17.81
CA MET A 1 12.74 5.76 -17.48
C MET A 1 12.50 5.94 -15.98
N LYS A 2 11.39 6.55 -15.62
CA LYS A 2 11.02 6.70 -14.22
C LYS A 2 10.66 5.33 -13.64
N LYS A 3 11.22 5.01 -12.48
CA LYS A 3 10.87 3.79 -11.77
C LYS A 3 9.44 3.86 -11.26
N LYS A 4 8.68 2.79 -11.45
CA LYS A 4 7.35 2.65 -10.90
C LYS A 4 7.45 1.91 -9.58
N ILE A 5 6.98 2.53 -8.52
CA ILE A 5 7.10 2.03 -7.16
C ILE A 5 5.77 1.49 -6.69
N ILE A 6 5.79 0.29 -6.11
CA ILE A 6 4.68 -0.23 -5.32
C ILE A 6 5.11 -0.21 -3.86
N MET A 7 4.29 0.37 -3.02
CA MET A 7 4.55 0.40 -1.59
C MET A 7 3.65 -0.59 -0.87
N MET A 8 4.24 -1.37 0.03
CA MET A 8 3.47 -2.25 0.91
C MET A 8 3.73 -1.87 2.35
N VAL A 9 2.67 -1.79 3.15
CA VAL A 9 2.75 -1.49 4.58
C VAL A 9 2.22 -2.70 5.34
N THR A 10 3.11 -3.45 5.97
CA THR A 10 2.75 -4.62 6.76
C THR A 10 3.83 -4.94 7.80
N ASP A 11 3.42 -5.42 8.97
CA ASP A 11 4.33 -5.95 9.98
C ASP A 11 4.31 -7.50 10.02
N ASN A 12 3.57 -8.12 9.11
CA ASN A 12 3.48 -9.58 9.00
C ASN A 12 4.59 -10.10 8.09
N PRO A 13 5.56 -10.88 8.60
CA PRO A 13 6.69 -11.37 7.79
C PRO A 13 6.27 -12.29 6.65
N ASP A 14 5.20 -13.08 6.82
CA ASP A 14 4.73 -13.99 5.79
C ASP A 14 4.09 -13.22 4.63
N ASP A 15 3.26 -12.23 4.93
CA ASP A 15 2.65 -11.37 3.92
C ASP A 15 3.72 -10.58 3.16
N LYS A 16 4.72 -10.07 3.87
CA LYS A 16 5.86 -9.38 3.27
C LYS A 16 6.57 -10.28 2.27
N ARG A 17 6.90 -11.51 2.69
CA ARG A 17 7.61 -12.47 1.84
C ARG A 17 6.80 -12.82 0.60
N LEU A 18 5.50 -13.09 0.75
CA LEU A 18 4.62 -13.45 -0.36
C LEU A 18 4.47 -12.28 -1.34
N ALA A 19 4.30 -11.07 -0.83
CA ALA A 19 4.16 -9.89 -1.66
C ALA A 19 5.44 -9.59 -2.46
N ILE A 20 6.59 -9.64 -1.81
CA ILE A 20 7.87 -9.41 -2.50
C ILE A 20 8.07 -10.46 -3.59
N GLY A 21 7.81 -11.73 -3.29
CA GLY A 21 7.93 -12.80 -4.28
C GLY A 21 7.03 -12.60 -5.48
N ALA A 22 5.76 -12.24 -5.26
CA ALA A 22 4.81 -11.97 -6.32
C ALA A 22 5.21 -10.77 -7.17
N LEU A 23 5.64 -9.69 -6.52
CA LEU A 23 6.03 -8.46 -7.21
C LEU A 23 7.31 -8.62 -8.02
N GLN A 24 8.26 -9.41 -7.53
CA GLN A 24 9.52 -9.67 -8.24
C GLN A 24 9.33 -10.49 -9.51
N LYS A 25 8.25 -11.27 -9.62
CA LYS A 25 7.92 -11.99 -10.85
C LYS A 25 7.50 -11.07 -11.99
N ASN A 26 7.14 -9.84 -11.67
CA ASN A 26 6.70 -8.86 -12.65
C ASN A 26 7.86 -7.96 -13.05
N ASN A 27 8.37 -8.13 -14.26
CA ASN A 27 9.52 -7.38 -14.77
C ASN A 27 9.26 -5.88 -14.89
N ASN A 28 8.01 -5.46 -14.73
CA ASN A 28 7.61 -4.07 -14.93
C ASN A 28 7.47 -3.29 -13.62
N VAL A 29 7.66 -3.94 -12.48
CA VAL A 29 7.74 -3.28 -11.19
C VAL A 29 9.20 -3.00 -10.91
N ASN A 30 9.58 -1.73 -10.98
CA ASN A 30 10.98 -1.33 -10.85
C ASN A 30 11.46 -1.28 -9.40
N ALA A 31 10.54 -1.04 -8.46
CA ALA A 31 10.91 -0.97 -7.06
C ALA A 31 9.72 -1.35 -6.17
N VAL A 32 10.02 -2.12 -5.13
CA VAL A 32 9.07 -2.44 -4.07
C VAL A 32 9.62 -1.82 -2.78
N MET A 33 8.83 -0.97 -2.15
CA MET A 33 9.16 -0.42 -0.84
C MET A 33 8.25 -1.06 0.20
N VAL A 34 8.83 -1.66 1.23
CA VAL A 34 8.06 -2.25 2.32
C VAL A 34 8.29 -1.44 3.59
N ALA A 35 7.21 -0.85 4.10
CA ALA A 35 7.21 -0.22 5.42
C ALA A 35 6.66 -1.22 6.43
N ARG A 36 7.30 -1.36 7.58
CA ARG A 36 6.93 -2.37 8.59
C ARG A 36 5.91 -1.85 9.61
N ASP A 37 5.61 -0.56 9.60
CA ASP A 37 4.57 0.02 10.45
C ASP A 37 4.07 1.33 9.85
N GLY A 38 3.03 1.89 10.47
CA GLY A 38 2.41 3.11 9.97
C GLY A 38 3.32 4.33 10.07
N THR A 39 4.16 4.39 11.11
CA THR A 39 5.10 5.49 11.29
C THR A 39 6.12 5.52 10.16
N GLU A 40 6.71 4.38 9.84
CA GLU A 40 7.65 4.28 8.72
C GLU A 40 6.98 4.62 7.40
N ALA A 41 5.74 4.16 7.20
CA ALA A 41 4.99 4.47 5.99
C ALA A 41 4.81 5.98 5.81
N LEU A 42 4.38 6.68 6.85
CA LEU A 42 4.19 8.13 6.79
C LEU A 42 5.52 8.86 6.63
N ASP A 43 6.57 8.42 7.32
CA ASP A 43 7.90 9.02 7.16
C ASP A 43 8.39 8.91 5.72
N TYR A 44 8.20 7.75 5.11
CA TYR A 44 8.57 7.56 3.71
C TYR A 44 7.77 8.46 2.78
N LEU A 45 6.46 8.50 2.96
CA LEU A 45 5.56 9.27 2.08
C LEU A 45 5.72 10.77 2.23
N PHE A 46 6.02 11.25 3.44
CA PHE A 46 6.17 12.69 3.71
C PHE A 46 7.62 13.17 3.69
N GLY A 47 8.58 12.27 3.52
CA GLY A 47 10.00 12.65 3.51
C GLY A 47 10.48 13.16 4.86
N THR A 48 10.11 12.45 5.94
CA THR A 48 10.46 12.80 7.31
C THR A 48 11.22 11.65 7.97
N GLY A 49 11.72 11.85 9.19
CA GLY A 49 12.45 10.83 9.93
C GLY A 49 13.67 10.36 9.16
N ILE A 50 13.83 9.05 9.03
CA ILE A 50 14.96 8.46 8.30
C ILE A 50 14.89 8.71 6.79
N TYR A 51 13.76 9.21 6.30
CA TYR A 51 13.54 9.48 4.87
C TYR A 51 13.60 10.98 4.54
N THR A 52 14.22 11.78 5.38
CA THR A 52 14.31 13.24 5.21
C THR A 52 14.90 13.66 3.86
N ASP A 53 15.87 12.88 3.36
CA ASP A 53 16.53 13.19 2.08
C ASP A 53 15.84 12.58 0.86
N ARG A 54 14.72 11.90 1.07
CA ARG A 54 14.00 11.26 0.00
C ARG A 54 13.29 12.27 -0.89
N ASP A 55 13.33 12.05 -2.19
CA ASP A 55 12.60 12.85 -3.17
C ASP A 55 11.09 12.50 -3.12
N GLU A 56 10.30 13.36 -2.51
CA GLU A 56 8.85 13.16 -2.37
C GLU A 56 8.09 13.16 -3.70
N SER A 57 8.69 13.66 -4.78
CA SER A 57 8.04 13.63 -6.08
C SER A 57 7.94 12.22 -6.66
N LYS A 58 8.74 11.29 -6.14
CA LYS A 58 8.71 9.88 -6.54
C LYS A 58 7.65 9.15 -5.74
N LYS A 59 6.40 9.30 -6.16
CA LYS A 59 5.25 8.73 -5.47
C LYS A 59 5.02 7.27 -5.87
N PRO A 60 4.61 6.41 -4.92
CA PRO A 60 4.20 5.05 -5.30
C PRO A 60 2.95 5.12 -6.19
N LYS A 61 2.84 4.17 -7.10
CA LYS A 61 1.68 4.04 -7.98
C LYS A 61 0.46 3.49 -7.24
N VAL A 62 0.71 2.69 -6.21
CA VAL A 62 -0.32 2.16 -5.31
C VAL A 62 0.31 1.82 -3.97
N ILE A 63 -0.46 1.99 -2.91
CA ILE A 63 -0.07 1.60 -1.56
C ILE A 63 -0.94 0.42 -1.13
N LEU A 64 -0.29 -0.72 -0.83
CA LEU A 64 -0.95 -1.90 -0.30
C LEU A 64 -0.85 -1.81 1.22
N LEU A 65 -1.96 -1.51 1.88
CA LEU A 65 -1.98 -1.16 3.29
C LEU A 65 -2.67 -2.22 4.14
N ASP A 66 -1.89 -2.87 4.99
CA ASP A 66 -2.42 -3.79 5.99
C ASP A 66 -3.09 -2.96 7.10
N LEU A 67 -4.36 -3.22 7.38
CA LEU A 67 -5.08 -2.50 8.42
C LEU A 67 -4.75 -3.02 9.83
N ASN A 68 -4.17 -4.21 9.94
CA ASN A 68 -3.89 -4.88 11.21
C ASN A 68 -2.48 -4.59 11.73
N LEU A 69 -2.04 -3.36 11.65
CA LEU A 69 -0.72 -2.94 12.12
C LEU A 69 -0.70 -2.72 13.63
N HIS A 70 0.45 -3.02 14.27
CA HIS A 70 0.58 -2.96 15.72
C HIS A 70 0.82 -1.55 16.27
N LYS A 71 1.67 -0.76 15.62
CA LYS A 71 2.03 0.57 16.15
C LYS A 71 1.03 1.64 15.76
N MET A 72 0.90 1.91 14.50
CA MET A 72 -0.09 2.85 14.01
C MET A 72 -1.04 2.07 13.13
N ASP A 73 -2.29 2.00 13.51
CA ASP A 73 -3.34 1.29 12.80
C ASP A 73 -3.43 1.80 11.35
N GLY A 74 -3.72 0.89 10.42
CA GLY A 74 -3.80 1.24 8.99
C GLY A 74 -4.83 2.32 8.69
N LEU A 75 -5.94 2.38 9.44
CA LEU A 75 -6.94 3.44 9.27
C LEU A 75 -6.35 4.81 9.61
N GLU A 76 -5.46 4.89 10.60
CA GLU A 76 -4.76 6.12 10.93
C GLU A 76 -3.83 6.57 9.80
N VAL A 77 -3.12 5.64 9.19
CA VAL A 77 -2.27 5.95 8.03
C VAL A 77 -3.12 6.55 6.92
N LEU A 78 -4.24 5.91 6.61
CA LEU A 78 -5.16 6.37 5.57
C LEU A 78 -5.71 7.76 5.89
N ARG A 79 -6.08 7.99 7.14
CA ARG A 79 -6.59 9.29 7.61
C ARG A 79 -5.57 10.39 7.37
N HIS A 80 -4.31 10.15 7.74
CA HIS A 80 -3.23 11.11 7.51
C HIS A 80 -3.03 11.42 6.03
N LEU A 81 -3.07 10.40 5.17
CA LEU A 81 -2.89 10.59 3.73
C LEU A 81 -4.00 11.45 3.14
N ARG A 82 -5.24 11.19 3.52
CA ARG A 82 -6.39 11.88 2.93
C ARG A 82 -6.53 13.34 3.39
N LYS A 83 -5.90 13.71 4.49
CA LYS A 83 -5.86 15.10 4.95
C LYS A 83 -4.77 15.93 4.30
N ASN A 84 -3.81 15.31 3.63
CA ASN A 84 -2.68 16.00 3.05
C ASN A 84 -2.94 16.36 1.60
N GLU A 85 -2.77 17.63 1.23
CA GLU A 85 -3.06 18.11 -0.12
C GLU A 85 -2.22 17.43 -1.21
N ARG A 86 -1.00 17.03 -0.87
CA ARG A 86 -0.09 16.39 -1.82
C ARG A 86 -0.27 14.87 -1.91
N LYS A 87 -0.81 14.24 -0.88
CA LYS A 87 -0.88 12.79 -0.75
C LYS A 87 -2.31 12.24 -0.83
N LYS A 88 -3.32 13.09 -0.78
CA LYS A 88 -4.72 12.65 -0.72
C LYS A 88 -5.18 11.88 -1.95
N LEU A 89 -4.47 11.97 -3.07
CA LEU A 89 -4.82 11.28 -4.30
C LEU A 89 -4.07 9.96 -4.51
N LEU A 90 -3.18 9.59 -3.59
CA LEU A 90 -2.46 8.32 -3.70
C LEU A 90 -3.43 7.14 -3.60
N PRO A 91 -3.40 6.20 -4.56
CA PRO A 91 -4.27 5.02 -4.48
C PRO A 91 -3.88 4.11 -3.31
N VAL A 92 -4.88 3.70 -2.55
CA VAL A 92 -4.68 2.80 -1.41
C VAL A 92 -5.59 1.59 -1.56
N VAL A 93 -4.98 0.41 -1.55
CA VAL A 93 -5.67 -0.88 -1.50
C VAL A 93 -5.45 -1.44 -0.10
N ALA A 94 -6.51 -1.58 0.66
CA ALA A 94 -6.44 -2.08 2.03
C ALA A 94 -6.52 -3.61 2.07
N PHE A 95 -5.77 -4.20 3.01
CA PHE A 95 -5.86 -5.61 3.34
C PHE A 95 -6.27 -5.73 4.80
N SER A 96 -7.21 -6.64 5.11
CA SER A 96 -7.61 -6.83 6.49
C SER A 96 -8.14 -8.25 6.72
N SER A 97 -7.85 -8.80 7.90
CA SER A 97 -8.44 -10.05 8.36
C SER A 97 -9.77 -9.84 9.08
N SER A 98 -10.19 -8.60 9.28
CA SER A 98 -11.44 -8.29 9.96
C SER A 98 -12.65 -8.72 9.14
N GLU A 99 -13.60 -9.38 9.78
CA GLU A 99 -14.91 -9.71 9.21
C GLU A 99 -15.98 -8.69 9.56
N ASP A 100 -15.62 -7.66 10.33
CA ASP A 100 -16.56 -6.64 10.79
C ASP A 100 -16.86 -5.66 9.64
N GLU A 101 -18.12 -5.57 9.26
CA GLU A 101 -18.58 -4.66 8.21
C GLU A 101 -18.34 -3.19 8.57
N ARG A 102 -18.23 -2.86 9.85
CA ARG A 102 -17.90 -1.49 10.26
C ARG A 102 -16.49 -1.09 9.86
N ASP A 103 -15.53 -2.02 9.93
CA ASP A 103 -14.16 -1.77 9.51
C ASP A 103 -14.09 -1.55 8.00
N LEU A 104 -14.82 -2.36 7.24
CA LEU A 104 -14.93 -2.21 5.79
C LEU A 104 -15.52 -0.84 5.42
N THR A 105 -16.64 -0.49 6.03
CA THR A 105 -17.33 0.78 5.76
C THR A 105 -16.44 1.97 6.12
N GLU A 106 -15.79 1.92 7.29
CA GLU A 106 -14.91 2.99 7.75
C GLU A 106 -13.71 3.17 6.82
N CYS A 107 -13.15 2.06 6.35
CA CYS A 107 -12.03 2.11 5.41
C CYS A 107 -12.40 2.87 4.13
N TYR A 108 -13.54 2.55 3.53
CA TYR A 108 -14.03 3.27 2.35
C TYR A 108 -14.37 4.72 2.66
N ARG A 109 -14.98 4.98 3.83
CA ARG A 109 -15.31 6.34 4.25
C ARG A 109 -14.04 7.20 4.37
N LEU A 110 -12.95 6.62 4.85
CA LEU A 110 -11.65 7.30 4.96
C LEU A 110 -10.92 7.41 3.62
N GLY A 111 -11.46 6.86 2.55
CA GLY A 111 -10.95 7.07 1.22
C GLY A 111 -10.09 5.97 0.62
N ALA A 112 -10.23 4.72 1.10
CA ALA A 112 -9.58 3.60 0.43
C ALA A 112 -10.19 3.40 -0.96
N ASN A 113 -9.35 3.01 -1.91
CA ASN A 113 -9.79 2.73 -3.28
C ASN A 113 -10.33 1.33 -3.42
N SER A 114 -9.81 0.38 -2.65
CA SER A 114 -10.36 -0.98 -2.60
C SER A 114 -9.96 -1.67 -1.31
N TYR A 115 -10.58 -2.83 -1.06
CA TYR A 115 -10.43 -3.57 0.19
C TYR A 115 -10.38 -5.06 -0.12
N ILE A 116 -9.34 -5.73 0.38
CA ILE A 116 -9.15 -7.15 0.19
C ILE A 116 -9.23 -7.83 1.54
N ARG A 117 -10.16 -8.78 1.66
CA ARG A 117 -10.36 -9.53 2.91
C ARG A 117 -9.40 -10.71 2.99
N ARG A 118 -8.75 -10.82 4.14
CA ARG A 118 -7.89 -11.95 4.47
C ARG A 118 -8.68 -12.94 5.36
N PRO A 119 -8.29 -14.21 5.47
CA PRO A 119 -7.09 -14.83 4.89
C PRO A 119 -7.26 -15.24 3.43
N LEU A 120 -6.13 -15.28 2.71
CA LEU A 120 -6.05 -15.84 1.37
C LEU A 120 -4.95 -16.90 1.38
N GLY A 121 -5.12 -17.97 0.63
CA GLY A 121 -4.05 -18.92 0.38
C GLY A 121 -2.90 -18.25 -0.40
N SER A 122 -1.71 -18.85 -0.38
CA SER A 122 -0.54 -18.26 -1.05
C SER A 122 -0.75 -18.09 -2.54
N ILE A 123 -1.46 -19.02 -3.20
CA ILE A 123 -1.76 -18.93 -4.63
C ILE A 123 -2.71 -17.76 -4.90
N GLN A 124 -3.78 -17.64 -4.10
CA GLN A 124 -4.74 -16.54 -4.23
C GLN A 124 -4.08 -15.18 -3.97
N PHE A 125 -3.20 -15.12 -2.98
CA PHE A 125 -2.47 -13.89 -2.68
C PHE A 125 -1.60 -13.47 -3.88
N ASP A 126 -0.89 -14.42 -4.47
CA ASP A 126 -0.06 -14.20 -5.65
C ASP A 126 -0.89 -13.66 -6.82
N GLU A 127 -2.06 -14.27 -7.07
CA GLU A 127 -2.99 -13.83 -8.12
C GLU A 127 -3.48 -12.40 -7.87
N VAL A 128 -3.86 -12.08 -6.65
CA VAL A 128 -4.34 -10.75 -6.29
C VAL A 128 -3.24 -9.70 -6.53
N ILE A 129 -2.02 -9.99 -6.08
CA ILE A 129 -0.90 -9.08 -6.30
C ILE A 129 -0.65 -8.88 -7.80
N ASN A 130 -0.70 -9.95 -8.57
CA ASN A 130 -0.52 -9.87 -10.01
C ASN A 130 -1.59 -8.98 -10.67
N HIS A 131 -2.86 -9.12 -10.28
CA HIS A 131 -3.94 -8.25 -10.78
C HIS A 131 -3.72 -6.80 -10.39
N LEU A 132 -3.26 -6.53 -9.17
CA LEU A 132 -2.97 -5.17 -8.71
C LEU A 132 -1.84 -4.53 -9.53
N VAL A 133 -0.80 -5.30 -9.84
CA VAL A 133 0.30 -4.82 -10.68
C VAL A 133 -0.22 -4.48 -12.07
N GLN A 134 -1.00 -5.38 -12.68
CA GLN A 134 -1.54 -5.16 -14.02
C GLN A 134 -2.37 -3.87 -14.06
N TYR A 135 -3.24 -3.67 -13.10
CA TYR A 135 -4.10 -2.51 -13.11
C TYR A 135 -3.34 -1.22 -12.76
N TRP A 136 -2.64 -1.19 -11.62
CA TRP A 136 -2.08 0.05 -11.09
C TRP A 136 -0.79 0.50 -11.78
N ILE A 137 -0.02 -0.43 -12.32
CA ILE A 137 1.23 -0.12 -13.01
C ILE A 137 1.01 0.11 -14.50
N PHE A 138 0.16 -0.70 -15.14
CA PHE A 138 0.00 -0.66 -16.59
C PHE A 138 -1.22 0.11 -17.07
N PHE A 139 -2.37 -0.07 -16.43
CA PHE A 139 -3.62 0.46 -16.98
C PHE A 139 -4.07 1.75 -16.32
N ASN A 140 -3.80 1.91 -15.03
CA ASN A 140 -4.25 3.11 -14.33
C ASN A 140 -3.44 4.33 -14.73
N GLU A 141 -4.12 5.44 -14.96
CA GLU A 141 -3.50 6.74 -15.17
C GLU A 141 -3.43 7.47 -13.84
N SER A 142 -2.22 7.80 -13.40
CA SER A 142 -2.02 8.53 -12.15
C SER A 142 -2.13 10.03 -12.36
N PRO A 143 -2.70 10.78 -11.41
CA PRO A 143 -2.60 12.24 -11.47
C PRO A 143 -1.16 12.68 -11.33
N SER A 144 -0.79 13.72 -12.01
CA SER A 144 0.57 14.24 -11.99
C SER A 144 0.87 15.08 -10.76
#